data_322cdafb2e09d9af88fd1194932364f2
#
_entry.id   322cdafb2e09d9af88fd1194932364f2
#
_cell.length_a   1.000
_cell.length_b   1.000
_cell.length_c   1.000
_cell.angle_alpha   90.00
_cell.angle_beta   90.00
_cell.angle_gamma   90.00
#
_symmetry.space_group_name_H-M   'P 1'
#
loop_
_entity.id
_entity.type
_entity.pdbx_description
1 polymer ?
#
loop_
_entity_poly.entity_id
_entity_poly.type
_entity_poly.pdbx_seq_one_letter_code
_entity_poly.pdbx_strand_id
1 'polypeptide(L)'
;MPGIGGTTSVSGHRQTDEDARHDGAFGKMGLVTVTEVAAAGMERPRRPRRIVKRIAKVAGITIVALAVAVTAASFGYDLATDGPAPRPAHLLFASGGGWDTRYLEWGTRGTPVVLVPGAFETADTFAALGPVLAKAGQGHRVFAIDLSGTGYSAPNPPFSATHLAAQILAFLKARNLRDPILVGHSAGAADVGMAAIQDPNVVGGVVFLDGDATPLSAPSFFGALVSILFVNPYKTSAIRLALSQSWLVKDLYDSQCGPTCPALDANQVDVWRWPLEQPGFEAELTYSMRYGITAMTPAQFAALRGTDVPKRVVFGVDDPQMSHADADATARRIGAPPPVYVPGRHLTMIAAPHQVAAAIDALASR
;
A
#
# COMPACT_ATOMS: atom_id res chain seq x y z
N MET A 1 -8.31 57.60 9.01
CA MET A 1 -9.47 58.27 9.58
C MET A 1 -10.67 57.35 9.51
N PRO A 2 -11.56 57.46 10.44
CA PRO A 2 -11.83 56.45 11.50
C PRO A 2 -13.19 55.79 11.25
N GLY A 3 -13.64 54.83 11.92
CA GLY A 3 -13.62 54.51 13.31
C GLY A 3 -14.85 53.65 13.68
N ILE A 4 -14.78 53.17 14.87
CA ILE A 4 -15.88 52.88 15.82
C ILE A 4 -16.63 51.56 15.53
N GLY A 5 -16.62 50.56 16.34
CA GLY A 5 -16.65 50.45 17.78
C GLY A 5 -17.94 49.74 18.19
N GLY A 6 -17.87 48.79 19.09
CA GLY A 6 -19.09 48.22 19.66
C GLY A 6 -18.88 46.91 20.40
N THR A 7 -18.29 46.97 21.56
CA THR A 7 -18.38 46.04 22.69
C THR A 7 -19.75 46.09 23.31
N THR A 8 -20.31 44.96 23.77
CA THR A 8 -21.11 44.89 24.99
C THR A 8 -21.09 43.49 25.59
N SER A 9 -20.46 43.45 26.74
CA SER A 9 -20.70 42.59 27.87
C SER A 9 -22.00 42.96 28.58
N VAL A 10 -22.55 42.09 29.43
CA VAL A 10 -23.22 42.31 30.72
C VAL A 10 -23.79 40.99 31.19
N SER A 11 -23.24 40.37 32.26
CA SER A 11 -23.62 40.33 33.68
C SER A 11 -25.05 39.80 33.91
N GLY A 12 -25.28 38.72 34.64
CA GLY A 12 -25.03 38.54 36.05
C GLY A 12 -26.23 39.05 36.88
N HIS A 13 -27.02 38.16 37.47
CA HIS A 13 -27.77 38.53 38.67
C HIS A 13 -28.02 37.33 39.59
N ARG A 14 -27.53 37.49 40.83
CA ARG A 14 -27.97 36.86 42.07
C ARG A 14 -29.14 37.66 42.64
N GLN A 15 -30.01 37.00 43.44
CA GLN A 15 -30.61 37.46 44.67
C GLN A 15 -31.69 36.47 45.08
N THR A 16 -31.63 35.83 46.19
CA THR A 16 -31.77 36.10 47.67
C THR A 16 -33.23 36.09 48.11
N ASP A 17 -33.44 35.17 49.06
CA ASP A 17 -34.25 35.19 50.30
C ASP A 17 -35.52 36.07 50.37
N GLU A 18 -36.58 35.50 50.92
CA GLU A 18 -37.17 35.93 52.18
C GLU A 18 -38.36 35.09 52.66
N ASP A 19 -38.27 34.80 53.93
CA ASP A 19 -39.24 34.37 54.93
C ASP A 19 -40.73 34.70 54.74
N ALA A 20 -41.59 33.79 55.20
CA ALA A 20 -42.75 34.14 56.03
C ALA A 20 -43.26 32.94 56.84
N ARG A 21 -43.20 33.08 58.14
CA ARG A 21 -43.79 32.25 59.18
C ARG A 21 -45.31 32.28 59.12
N HIS A 22 -45.99 31.16 59.48
CA HIS A 22 -47.17 31.24 60.29
C HIS A 22 -47.38 29.93 61.10
N ASP A 23 -47.62 30.15 62.38
CA ASP A 23 -47.93 29.21 63.48
C ASP A 23 -49.27 28.48 63.30
N GLY A 24 -49.38 27.32 63.96
CA GLY A 24 -50.67 26.81 64.36
C GLY A 24 -50.74 25.32 64.70
N ALA A 25 -50.36 24.96 65.89
CA ALA A 25 -50.98 24.15 66.92
C ALA A 25 -51.55 22.72 66.66
N PHE A 26 -51.08 21.85 67.56
CA PHE A 26 -51.70 20.71 68.20
C PHE A 26 -51.91 19.39 67.45
N GLY A 27 -51.27 18.35 68.04
CA GLY A 27 -51.60 16.95 67.89
C GLY A 27 -50.49 16.01 68.37
N LYS A 28 -50.30 15.82 69.65
CA LYS A 28 -49.49 14.72 70.21
C LYS A 28 -50.08 13.41 69.82
N MET A 29 -49.40 12.56 69.12
CA MET A 29 -49.57 11.10 69.19
C MET A 29 -48.31 10.36 68.75
N GLY A 30 -47.79 9.64 69.70
CA GLY A 30 -47.08 8.36 69.55
C GLY A 30 -45.79 8.37 68.75
N LEU A 31 -44.70 8.55 69.47
CA LEU A 31 -43.34 8.19 68.99
C LEU A 31 -43.28 6.65 68.87
N VAL A 32 -43.54 6.07 67.69
CA VAL A 32 -43.17 4.69 67.37
C VAL A 32 -41.82 4.76 66.64
N THR A 33 -40.82 4.30 67.37
CA THR A 33 -39.44 4.16 66.87
C THR A 33 -39.42 3.23 65.67
N VAL A 34 -39.28 3.79 64.47
CA VAL A 34 -38.96 3.10 63.22
C VAL A 34 -37.45 2.87 63.14
N THR A 35 -36.94 1.99 63.97
CA THR A 35 -35.54 1.63 64.01
C THR A 35 -35.29 0.12 63.95
N GLU A 36 -36.17 -0.67 63.29
CA GLU A 36 -35.95 -2.11 63.19
C GLU A 36 -36.42 -2.76 61.91
N VAL A 37 -36.41 -2.08 60.75
CA VAL A 37 -36.71 -2.73 59.46
C VAL A 37 -35.68 -2.25 58.39
N ALA A 38 -34.40 -2.32 58.66
CA ALA A 38 -33.38 -2.02 57.66
C ALA A 38 -32.16 -2.92 57.78
N ALA A 39 -32.39 -4.23 58.07
CA ALA A 39 -31.29 -5.20 58.01
C ALA A 39 -31.75 -6.53 57.38
N ALA A 40 -32.69 -6.50 56.41
CA ALA A 40 -32.81 -7.59 55.47
C ALA A 40 -31.75 -7.34 54.37
N GLY A 41 -30.54 -7.80 54.66
CA GLY A 41 -29.43 -7.74 53.71
C GLY A 41 -29.84 -8.44 52.42
N MET A 42 -29.85 -7.68 51.32
CA MET A 42 -29.79 -8.26 50.02
C MET A 42 -28.45 -9.00 49.89
N GLU A 43 -28.42 -10.25 50.29
CA GLU A 43 -27.32 -11.15 49.94
C GLU A 43 -27.25 -11.18 48.42
N ARG A 44 -26.30 -10.42 47.83
CA ARG A 44 -25.91 -10.58 46.44
C ARG A 44 -25.55 -12.06 46.29
N PRO A 45 -26.17 -12.81 45.37
CA PRO A 45 -25.87 -14.20 45.18
C PRO A 45 -24.38 -14.34 44.89
N ARG A 46 -23.61 -14.84 45.82
CA ARG A 46 -22.21 -15.20 45.64
C ARG A 46 -22.17 -16.26 44.58
N ARG A 47 -22.02 -15.84 43.27
CA ARG A 47 -21.75 -16.80 42.19
C ARG A 47 -20.62 -17.69 42.65
N PRO A 48 -20.82 -19.01 42.70
CA PRO A 48 -19.87 -19.88 43.33
C PRO A 48 -18.53 -19.78 42.59
N ARG A 49 -17.52 -19.17 43.19
CA ARG A 49 -16.14 -18.97 42.66
C ARG A 49 -15.60 -20.24 42.00
N ARG A 50 -16.10 -21.41 42.37
CA ARG A 50 -15.73 -22.71 41.78
C ARG A 50 -16.26 -22.90 40.35
N ILE A 51 -17.48 -22.41 40.02
CA ILE A 51 -18.05 -22.52 38.69
C ILE A 51 -17.29 -21.56 37.74
N VAL A 52 -17.04 -20.32 38.15
CA VAL A 52 -16.26 -19.36 37.38
C VAL A 52 -14.85 -19.88 37.08
N LYS A 53 -14.16 -20.46 38.09
CA LYS A 53 -12.85 -21.08 37.88
C LYS A 53 -12.88 -22.27 36.92
N ARG A 54 -13.95 -23.11 36.99
CA ARG A 54 -14.11 -24.23 36.04
C ARG A 54 -14.36 -23.75 34.63
N ILE A 55 -15.23 -22.74 34.43
CA ILE A 55 -15.48 -22.12 33.11
C ILE A 55 -14.19 -21.50 32.56
N ALA A 56 -13.46 -20.73 33.36
CA ALA A 56 -12.19 -20.14 32.94
C ALA A 56 -11.14 -21.20 32.58
N LYS A 57 -11.07 -22.31 33.35
CA LYS A 57 -10.16 -23.41 33.03
C LYS A 57 -10.55 -24.13 31.74
N VAL A 58 -11.84 -24.43 31.54
CA VAL A 58 -12.32 -25.06 30.28
C VAL A 58 -12.07 -24.13 29.11
N ALA A 59 -12.42 -22.84 29.22
CA ALA A 59 -12.15 -21.86 28.18
C ALA A 59 -10.65 -21.77 27.86
N GLY A 60 -9.78 -21.72 28.85
CA GLY A 60 -8.33 -21.73 28.65
C GLY A 60 -7.83 -22.99 27.92
N ILE A 61 -8.30 -24.19 28.34
CA ILE A 61 -7.94 -25.44 27.65
C ILE A 61 -8.44 -25.42 26.19
N THR A 62 -9.68 -24.96 25.96
CA THR A 62 -10.24 -24.88 24.61
C THR A 62 -9.44 -23.93 23.72
N ILE A 63 -9.05 -22.76 24.24
CA ILE A 63 -8.21 -21.79 23.49
C ILE A 63 -6.86 -22.41 23.14
N VAL A 64 -6.20 -23.07 24.08
CA VAL A 64 -4.91 -23.74 23.82
C VAL A 64 -5.07 -24.88 22.82
N ALA A 65 -6.10 -25.73 22.97
CA ALA A 65 -6.37 -26.80 22.02
C ALA A 65 -6.63 -26.27 20.60
N LEU A 66 -7.41 -25.17 20.46
CA LEU A 66 -7.67 -24.52 19.20
C LEU A 66 -6.38 -23.93 18.60
N ALA A 67 -5.56 -23.25 19.40
CA ALA A 67 -4.28 -22.72 18.95
C ALA A 67 -3.36 -23.83 18.42
N VAL A 68 -3.26 -24.96 19.15
CA VAL A 68 -2.48 -26.13 18.71
C VAL A 68 -3.04 -26.70 17.39
N ALA A 69 -4.36 -26.84 17.29
CA ALA A 69 -5.01 -27.35 16.08
C ALA A 69 -4.77 -26.44 14.87
N VAL A 70 -4.92 -25.13 15.03
CA VAL A 70 -4.64 -24.13 13.97
C VAL A 70 -3.17 -24.17 13.57
N THR A 71 -2.26 -24.25 14.54
CA THR A 71 -0.82 -24.34 14.25
C THR A 71 -0.50 -25.62 13.46
N ALA A 72 -1.02 -26.77 13.91
CA ALA A 72 -0.81 -28.03 13.19
C ALA A 72 -1.43 -28.02 11.78
N ALA A 73 -2.61 -27.44 11.63
CA ALA A 73 -3.26 -27.28 10.33
C ALA A 73 -2.46 -26.38 9.40
N SER A 74 -1.92 -25.24 9.91
CA SER A 74 -1.04 -24.37 9.13
C SER A 74 0.22 -25.10 8.68
N PHE A 75 0.94 -25.78 9.55
CA PHE A 75 2.11 -26.57 9.15
C PHE A 75 1.77 -27.66 8.14
N GLY A 76 0.65 -28.37 8.34
CA GLY A 76 0.18 -29.39 7.41
C GLY A 76 -0.17 -28.81 6.04
N TYR A 77 -0.80 -27.64 6.01
CA TYR A 77 -1.14 -26.93 4.77
C TYR A 77 0.13 -26.44 4.05
N ASP A 78 1.06 -25.80 4.79
CA ASP A 78 2.32 -25.33 4.23
C ASP A 78 3.12 -26.49 3.62
N LEU A 79 3.21 -27.62 4.32
CA LEU A 79 3.90 -28.82 3.82
C LEU A 79 3.18 -29.43 2.59
N ALA A 80 1.86 -29.44 2.58
CA ALA A 80 1.07 -29.98 1.46
C ALA A 80 1.13 -29.08 0.22
N THR A 81 1.40 -27.78 0.40
CA THR A 81 1.52 -26.78 -0.67
C THR A 81 2.96 -26.39 -0.96
N ASP A 82 3.94 -27.03 -0.31
CA ASP A 82 5.37 -26.79 -0.51
C ASP A 82 5.83 -27.47 -1.80
N GLY A 83 5.71 -26.73 -2.90
CA GLY A 83 6.13 -27.17 -4.24
C GLY A 83 6.82 -26.04 -5.00
N PRO A 84 7.46 -26.34 -6.14
CA PRO A 84 8.01 -25.30 -6.98
C PRO A 84 6.89 -24.38 -7.46
N ALA A 85 7.06 -23.08 -7.24
CA ALA A 85 6.11 -22.09 -7.73
C ALA A 85 6.00 -22.17 -9.27
N PRO A 86 4.79 -22.09 -9.83
CA PRO A 86 4.60 -22.09 -11.28
C PRO A 86 5.38 -20.93 -11.93
N ARG A 87 5.97 -21.20 -13.08
CA ARG A 87 6.68 -20.16 -13.84
C ARG A 87 6.63 -20.44 -15.34
N PRO A 88 6.58 -19.40 -16.20
CA PRO A 88 6.66 -19.56 -17.65
C PRO A 88 7.97 -20.22 -18.10
N ALA A 89 7.93 -20.94 -19.24
CA ALA A 89 9.09 -21.69 -19.74
C ALA A 89 10.23 -20.79 -20.26
N HIS A 90 9.91 -19.59 -20.74
CA HIS A 90 10.86 -18.72 -21.45
C HIS A 90 10.90 -17.33 -20.79
N LEU A 91 11.64 -17.22 -19.70
CA LEU A 91 11.88 -15.96 -19.04
C LEU A 91 13.23 -15.38 -19.48
N LEU A 92 13.28 -14.08 -19.74
CA LEU A 92 14.50 -13.36 -20.04
C LEU A 92 15.09 -12.77 -18.75
N PHE A 93 16.40 -12.89 -18.60
CA PHE A 93 17.13 -12.34 -17.48
C PHE A 93 18.30 -11.48 -17.92
N ALA A 94 18.57 -10.43 -17.16
CA ALA A 94 19.79 -9.63 -17.26
C ALA A 94 20.53 -9.71 -15.94
N SER A 95 21.73 -10.31 -15.97
CA SER A 95 22.57 -10.48 -14.78
C SER A 95 23.67 -9.43 -14.77
N GLY A 96 23.86 -8.77 -13.64
CA GLY A 96 24.90 -7.75 -13.47
C GLY A 96 24.84 -7.07 -12.11
N GLY A 97 25.99 -6.65 -11.59
CA GLY A 97 26.07 -5.92 -10.32
C GLY A 97 25.53 -6.69 -9.09
N GLY A 98 25.50 -8.00 -9.13
CA GLY A 98 24.94 -8.84 -8.07
C GLY A 98 23.40 -9.04 -8.18
N TRP A 99 22.81 -8.61 -9.27
CA TRP A 99 21.38 -8.76 -9.57
C TRP A 99 21.16 -9.75 -10.71
N ASP A 100 20.07 -10.49 -10.63
CA ASP A 100 19.53 -11.31 -11.71
C ASP A 100 18.09 -10.88 -11.93
N THR A 101 17.91 -9.95 -12.88
CA THR A 101 16.65 -9.23 -13.09
C THR A 101 15.89 -9.81 -14.27
N ARG A 102 14.69 -10.35 -14.02
CA ARG A 102 13.76 -10.76 -15.08
C ARG A 102 13.21 -9.55 -15.79
N TYR A 103 13.04 -9.67 -17.11
CA TYR A 103 12.46 -8.59 -17.89
C TYR A 103 11.61 -9.08 -19.07
N LEU A 104 10.75 -8.19 -19.57
CA LEU A 104 10.10 -8.26 -20.88
C LEU A 104 10.73 -7.21 -21.79
N GLU A 105 10.72 -7.44 -23.10
CA GLU A 105 11.26 -6.51 -24.10
C GLU A 105 10.32 -6.39 -25.30
N TRP A 106 10.09 -5.14 -25.75
CA TRP A 106 9.35 -4.81 -26.97
C TRP A 106 10.11 -3.75 -27.76
N GLY A 107 10.08 -3.88 -29.09
CA GLY A 107 10.86 -3.03 -29.98
C GLY A 107 12.36 -3.37 -29.93
N THR A 108 13.08 -2.92 -30.96
CA THR A 108 14.51 -3.24 -31.12
C THR A 108 15.40 -2.01 -31.25
N ARG A 109 14.81 -0.82 -31.36
CA ARG A 109 15.51 0.44 -31.64
C ARG A 109 14.71 1.62 -31.04
N GLY A 110 15.30 2.79 -31.08
CA GLY A 110 14.73 4.03 -30.53
C GLY A 110 15.18 4.29 -29.10
N THR A 111 14.61 5.31 -28.47
CA THR A 111 14.92 5.68 -27.09
C THR A 111 14.60 4.53 -26.14
N PRO A 112 15.54 4.09 -25.28
CA PRO A 112 15.26 3.08 -24.29
C PRO A 112 14.23 3.59 -23.27
N VAL A 113 13.24 2.76 -22.95
CA VAL A 113 12.27 3.01 -21.87
C VAL A 113 12.26 1.81 -20.93
N VAL A 114 12.41 2.05 -19.65
CA VAL A 114 12.36 0.99 -18.62
C VAL A 114 11.14 1.22 -17.72
N LEU A 115 10.23 0.28 -17.74
CA LEU A 115 9.00 0.26 -16.97
C LEU A 115 9.23 -0.51 -15.68
N VAL A 116 8.99 0.16 -14.55
CA VAL A 116 9.25 -0.33 -13.20
C VAL A 116 7.91 -0.47 -12.47
N PRO A 117 7.56 -1.67 -12.00
CA PRO A 117 6.25 -1.94 -11.41
C PRO A 117 6.10 -1.32 -10.02
N GLY A 118 4.84 -1.26 -9.57
CA GLY A 118 4.48 -0.88 -8.22
C GLY A 118 4.67 -2.01 -7.21
N ALA A 119 4.24 -1.76 -5.96
CA ALA A 119 4.30 -2.76 -4.92
C ALA A 119 3.45 -3.99 -5.30
N PHE A 120 4.04 -5.17 -5.16
CA PHE A 120 3.40 -6.47 -5.45
C PHE A 120 3.00 -6.67 -6.92
N GLU A 121 3.51 -5.83 -7.81
CA GLU A 121 3.35 -5.93 -9.25
C GLU A 121 4.60 -6.51 -9.91
N THR A 122 4.50 -6.79 -11.22
CA THR A 122 5.59 -7.36 -12.02
C THR A 122 5.66 -6.70 -13.39
N ALA A 123 6.68 -7.04 -14.16
CA ALA A 123 6.81 -6.62 -15.55
C ALA A 123 5.57 -6.93 -16.41
N ASP A 124 4.80 -7.98 -16.05
CA ASP A 124 3.61 -8.39 -16.79
C ASP A 124 2.47 -7.38 -16.71
N THR A 125 2.45 -6.51 -15.68
CA THR A 125 1.51 -5.40 -15.56
C THR A 125 1.56 -4.45 -16.76
N PHE A 126 2.72 -4.37 -17.43
CA PHE A 126 2.94 -3.52 -18.58
C PHE A 126 2.69 -4.20 -19.95
N ALA A 127 2.12 -5.40 -19.96
CA ALA A 127 1.89 -6.15 -21.19
C ALA A 127 1.01 -5.42 -22.22
N ALA A 128 0.08 -4.56 -21.76
CA ALA A 128 -0.75 -3.72 -22.64
C ALA A 128 0.01 -2.48 -23.14
N LEU A 129 0.80 -1.82 -22.29
CA LEU A 129 1.53 -0.60 -22.63
C LEU A 129 2.77 -0.87 -23.49
N GLY A 130 3.54 -1.92 -23.18
CA GLY A 130 4.84 -2.17 -23.81
C GLY A 130 4.79 -2.20 -25.34
N PRO A 131 3.90 -3.00 -25.97
CA PRO A 131 3.76 -3.05 -27.43
C PRO A 131 3.29 -1.72 -28.06
N VAL A 132 2.47 -0.94 -27.35
CA VAL A 132 1.98 0.36 -27.81
C VAL A 132 3.12 1.37 -27.79
N LEU A 133 3.84 1.45 -26.68
CA LEU A 133 4.97 2.35 -26.51
C LEU A 133 6.11 2.05 -27.49
N ALA A 134 6.38 0.79 -27.78
CA ALA A 134 7.38 0.39 -28.77
C ALA A 134 7.10 0.93 -30.18
N LYS A 135 5.85 1.33 -30.46
CA LYS A 135 5.42 1.90 -31.75
C LYS A 135 5.10 3.39 -31.66
N ALA A 136 5.14 4.00 -30.46
CA ALA A 136 4.85 5.42 -30.26
C ALA A 136 5.95 6.31 -30.87
N GLY A 137 5.57 7.46 -31.41
CA GLY A 137 6.49 8.44 -32.00
C GLY A 137 7.43 7.84 -33.05
N GLN A 138 8.74 7.93 -32.82
CA GLN A 138 9.78 7.32 -33.65
C GLN A 138 10.09 5.85 -33.28
N GLY A 139 9.34 5.30 -32.34
CA GLY A 139 9.54 4.00 -31.74
C GLY A 139 10.49 4.01 -30.54
N HIS A 140 10.23 3.09 -29.62
CA HIS A 140 11.04 2.93 -28.42
C HIS A 140 11.52 1.49 -28.28
N ARG A 141 12.68 1.32 -27.64
CA ARG A 141 13.12 0.02 -27.12
C ARG A 141 12.68 -0.10 -25.68
N VAL A 142 11.60 -0.84 -25.45
CA VAL A 142 10.89 -0.88 -24.17
C VAL A 142 11.26 -2.12 -23.40
N PHE A 143 11.56 -1.95 -22.13
CA PHE A 143 11.78 -3.01 -21.16
C PHE A 143 10.80 -2.84 -20.01
N ALA A 144 10.25 -3.93 -19.51
CA ALA A 144 9.60 -3.96 -18.20
C ALA A 144 10.35 -4.95 -17.32
N ILE A 145 10.65 -4.59 -16.08
CA ILE A 145 11.47 -5.40 -15.18
C ILE A 145 10.66 -5.89 -13.98
N ASP A 146 11.01 -7.05 -13.45
CA ASP A 146 10.59 -7.45 -12.11
C ASP A 146 11.58 -6.89 -11.10
N LEU A 147 11.08 -6.20 -10.08
CA LEU A 147 11.92 -5.80 -8.95
C LEU A 147 12.22 -7.00 -8.05
N SER A 148 13.31 -6.88 -7.29
CA SER A 148 13.68 -7.88 -6.30
C SER A 148 12.58 -8.03 -5.24
N GLY A 149 12.18 -9.27 -4.96
CA GLY A 149 11.12 -9.58 -4.01
C GLY A 149 9.78 -9.88 -4.68
N THR A 150 9.51 -9.35 -5.88
CA THR A 150 8.32 -9.70 -6.66
C THR A 150 8.69 -10.31 -8.01
N GLY A 151 7.77 -11.05 -8.58
CA GLY A 151 7.98 -11.66 -9.87
C GLY A 151 9.05 -12.74 -9.85
N TYR A 152 9.76 -12.86 -10.96
CA TYR A 152 10.72 -13.93 -11.19
C TYR A 152 12.17 -13.48 -11.01
N SER A 153 12.44 -12.23 -10.64
CA SER A 153 13.77 -11.75 -10.27
C SER A 153 14.25 -12.40 -8.98
N ALA A 154 15.56 -12.62 -8.87
CA ALA A 154 16.13 -13.16 -7.65
C ALA A 154 15.91 -12.20 -6.46
N PRO A 155 15.45 -12.71 -5.31
CA PRO A 155 15.28 -11.87 -4.12
C PRO A 155 16.64 -11.42 -3.57
N ASN A 156 16.79 -10.12 -3.37
CA ASN A 156 18.01 -9.49 -2.83
C ASN A 156 17.59 -8.34 -1.88
N PRO A 157 17.36 -8.62 -0.59
CA PRO A 157 16.99 -7.61 0.39
C PRO A 157 18.15 -6.63 0.70
N PRO A 158 17.85 -5.43 1.26
CA PRO A 158 16.54 -4.95 1.66
C PRO A 158 15.71 -4.41 0.49
N PHE A 159 14.37 -4.43 0.61
CA PHE A 159 13.46 -3.96 -0.43
C PHE A 159 13.12 -2.45 -0.26
N SER A 160 14.15 -1.64 -0.05
CA SER A 160 14.01 -0.18 0.06
C SER A 160 14.20 0.50 -1.29
N ALA A 161 13.58 1.67 -1.52
CA ALA A 161 13.71 2.41 -2.77
C ALA A 161 15.18 2.65 -3.18
N THR A 162 16.05 2.97 -2.22
CA THR A 162 17.49 3.14 -2.46
C THR A 162 18.16 1.86 -2.99
N HIS A 163 17.77 0.71 -2.47
CA HIS A 163 18.36 -0.57 -2.88
C HIS A 163 17.78 -1.06 -4.21
N LEU A 164 16.47 -0.91 -4.41
CA LEU A 164 15.82 -1.25 -5.67
C LEU A 164 16.26 -0.33 -6.83
N ALA A 165 16.58 0.93 -6.54
CA ALA A 165 17.22 1.83 -7.49
C ALA A 165 18.58 1.29 -7.99
N ALA A 166 19.37 0.68 -7.11
CA ALA A 166 20.62 0.05 -7.52
C ALA A 166 20.39 -1.16 -8.45
N GLN A 167 19.30 -1.92 -8.28
CA GLN A 167 18.89 -2.96 -9.24
C GLN A 167 18.58 -2.34 -10.61
N ILE A 168 17.79 -1.25 -10.64
CA ILE A 168 17.47 -0.55 -11.88
C ILE A 168 18.75 -0.13 -12.60
N LEU A 169 19.66 0.56 -11.91
CA LEU A 169 20.94 1.01 -12.49
C LEU A 169 21.81 -0.16 -12.96
N ALA A 170 21.84 -1.26 -12.23
CA ALA A 170 22.53 -2.48 -12.64
C ALA A 170 21.93 -3.08 -13.93
N PHE A 171 20.59 -3.07 -14.05
CA PHE A 171 19.88 -3.49 -15.26
C PHE A 171 20.24 -2.60 -16.46
N LEU A 172 20.23 -1.25 -16.29
CA LEU A 172 20.63 -0.31 -17.35
C LEU A 172 22.03 -0.64 -17.87
N LYS A 173 22.97 -0.87 -16.95
CA LYS A 173 24.35 -1.24 -17.29
C LYS A 173 24.44 -2.59 -17.99
N ALA A 174 23.75 -3.62 -17.48
CA ALA A 174 23.74 -4.97 -18.05
C ALA A 174 23.16 -5.02 -19.47
N ARG A 175 22.17 -4.16 -19.77
CA ARG A 175 21.54 -4.04 -21.09
C ARG A 175 22.19 -2.97 -21.98
N ASN A 176 23.21 -2.26 -21.49
CA ASN A 176 23.94 -1.22 -22.20
C ASN A 176 22.99 -0.07 -22.67
N LEU A 177 22.03 0.31 -21.82
CA LEU A 177 21.06 1.36 -22.10
C LEU A 177 21.69 2.74 -21.84
N ARG A 178 21.51 3.65 -22.76
CA ARG A 178 21.99 5.03 -22.65
C ARG A 178 20.80 5.96 -22.63
N ASP A 179 20.81 6.91 -21.72
CA ASP A 179 19.79 7.94 -21.54
C ASP A 179 18.34 7.38 -21.52
N PRO A 180 18.06 6.26 -20.79
CA PRO A 180 16.73 5.67 -20.77
C PRO A 180 15.75 6.56 -20.03
N ILE A 181 14.49 6.55 -20.48
CA ILE A 181 13.37 7.05 -19.70
C ILE A 181 12.95 5.94 -18.71
N LEU A 182 12.98 6.26 -17.44
CA LEU A 182 12.48 5.38 -16.37
C LEU A 182 11.03 5.73 -16.04
N VAL A 183 10.13 4.77 -16.14
CA VAL A 183 8.71 4.92 -15.80
C VAL A 183 8.41 4.09 -14.58
N GLY A 184 8.13 4.72 -13.45
CA GLY A 184 7.77 4.03 -12.22
C GLY A 184 6.27 4.12 -11.97
N HIS A 185 5.60 2.96 -11.89
CA HIS A 185 4.21 2.87 -11.54
C HIS A 185 4.03 2.82 -10.02
N SER A 186 3.06 3.56 -9.48
CA SER A 186 2.71 3.50 -8.04
C SER A 186 3.97 3.63 -7.16
N ALA A 187 4.27 2.66 -6.32
CA ALA A 187 5.48 2.61 -5.49
C ALA A 187 6.78 2.68 -6.29
N GLY A 188 6.82 2.11 -7.51
CA GLY A 188 7.96 2.18 -8.42
C GLY A 188 8.37 3.61 -8.80
N ALA A 189 7.49 4.61 -8.58
CA ALA A 189 7.84 6.02 -8.72
C ALA A 189 8.98 6.42 -7.76
N ALA A 190 8.99 5.88 -6.53
CA ALA A 190 10.08 6.10 -5.59
C ALA A 190 11.38 5.47 -6.08
N ASP A 191 11.30 4.27 -6.67
CA ASP A 191 12.47 3.52 -7.10
C ASP A 191 13.16 4.19 -8.29
N VAL A 192 12.38 4.66 -9.30
CA VAL A 192 12.94 5.41 -10.44
C VAL A 192 13.42 6.80 -10.02
N GLY A 193 12.74 7.45 -9.08
CA GLY A 193 13.19 8.72 -8.50
C GLY A 193 14.53 8.57 -7.80
N MET A 194 14.71 7.51 -7.03
CA MET A 194 15.98 7.19 -6.37
C MET A 194 17.08 6.81 -7.37
N ALA A 195 16.77 6.10 -8.46
CA ALA A 195 17.74 5.81 -9.51
C ALA A 195 18.27 7.09 -10.17
N ALA A 196 17.38 8.04 -10.46
CA ALA A 196 17.75 9.35 -11.01
C ALA A 196 18.57 10.23 -10.05
N ILE A 197 18.38 10.05 -8.72
CA ILE A 197 19.22 10.74 -7.71
C ILE A 197 20.61 10.08 -7.63
N GLN A 198 20.68 8.75 -7.66
CA GLN A 198 21.92 8.00 -7.51
C GLN A 198 22.86 8.19 -8.71
N ASP A 199 22.33 8.22 -9.93
CA ASP A 199 23.14 8.45 -11.12
C ASP A 199 22.34 9.27 -12.16
N PRO A 200 22.25 10.60 -11.99
CA PRO A 200 21.51 11.47 -12.90
C PRO A 200 22.10 11.53 -14.31
N ASN A 201 23.37 11.14 -14.50
CA ASN A 201 24.03 11.23 -15.80
C ASN A 201 23.69 10.05 -16.72
N VAL A 202 23.13 8.97 -16.20
CA VAL A 202 22.73 7.80 -17.01
C VAL A 202 21.24 7.75 -17.29
N VAL A 203 20.43 8.61 -16.63
CA VAL A 203 18.96 8.61 -16.72
C VAL A 203 18.51 9.76 -17.63
N GLY A 204 17.92 9.44 -18.78
CA GLY A 204 17.42 10.40 -19.76
C GLY A 204 16.10 11.08 -19.36
N GLY A 205 15.34 10.52 -18.43
CA GLY A 205 14.11 11.09 -17.91
C GLY A 205 13.41 10.18 -16.91
N VAL A 206 12.53 10.74 -16.09
CA VAL A 206 11.67 9.96 -15.16
C VAL A 206 10.21 10.32 -15.34
N VAL A 207 9.36 9.29 -15.29
CA VAL A 207 7.91 9.41 -15.30
C VAL A 207 7.36 8.74 -14.05
N PHE A 208 6.62 9.50 -13.26
CA PHE A 208 5.80 8.99 -12.17
C PHE A 208 4.42 8.68 -12.73
N LEU A 209 4.10 7.40 -12.84
CA LEU A 209 2.85 6.89 -13.39
C LEU A 209 1.98 6.39 -12.25
N ASP A 210 0.85 7.05 -12.00
CA ASP A 210 -0.09 6.72 -10.92
C ASP A 210 0.60 6.54 -9.54
N GLY A 211 1.69 7.31 -9.30
CA GLY A 211 2.51 7.20 -8.10
C GLY A 211 2.99 8.56 -7.61
N ASP A 212 2.87 8.83 -6.31
CA ASP A 212 3.33 10.06 -5.67
C ASP A 212 4.63 9.89 -4.88
N ALA A 213 5.12 8.65 -4.78
CA ALA A 213 6.31 8.26 -4.04
C ALA A 213 6.32 8.71 -2.56
N THR A 214 5.14 9.01 -1.98
CA THR A 214 5.04 9.38 -0.57
C THR A 214 4.82 8.14 0.32
N PRO A 215 5.27 8.19 1.59
CA PRO A 215 4.97 7.11 2.51
C PRO A 215 3.45 6.98 2.69
N LEU A 216 2.95 5.76 2.59
CA LEU A 216 1.60 5.47 3.04
C LEU A 216 1.47 5.82 4.53
N SER A 217 0.29 6.28 4.94
CA SER A 217 0.00 6.57 6.34
C SER A 217 0.42 5.41 7.23
N ALA A 218 0.97 5.72 8.41
CA ALA A 218 1.40 4.71 9.37
C ALA A 218 0.30 3.66 9.61
N PRO A 219 0.65 2.38 9.72
CA PRO A 219 -0.32 1.33 9.95
C PRO A 219 -1.15 1.65 11.20
N SER A 220 -2.45 1.42 11.14
CA SER A 220 -3.34 1.55 12.29
C SER A 220 -2.89 0.60 13.40
N PHE A 221 -3.36 0.84 14.64
CA PHE A 221 -3.13 -0.10 15.76
C PHE A 221 -3.46 -1.55 15.36
N PHE A 222 -4.53 -1.75 14.58
CA PHE A 222 -4.91 -3.06 14.05
C PHE A 222 -3.86 -3.60 13.08
N GLY A 223 -3.32 -2.78 12.18
CA GLY A 223 -2.24 -3.18 11.26
C GLY A 223 -0.96 -3.59 12.02
N ALA A 224 -0.60 -2.85 13.08
CA ALA A 224 0.52 -3.23 13.94
C ALA A 224 0.27 -4.58 14.67
N LEU A 225 -0.95 -4.83 15.15
CA LEU A 225 -1.31 -6.10 15.76
C LEU A 225 -1.25 -7.25 14.74
N VAL A 226 -1.77 -7.06 13.54
CA VAL A 226 -1.70 -8.04 12.45
C VAL A 226 -0.25 -8.36 12.13
N SER A 227 0.64 -7.37 12.04
CA SER A 227 2.06 -7.61 11.75
C SER A 227 2.79 -8.44 12.82
N ILE A 228 2.38 -8.34 14.10
CA ILE A 228 2.91 -9.18 15.19
C ILE A 228 2.46 -10.64 15.02
N LEU A 229 1.24 -10.86 14.57
CA LEU A 229 0.66 -12.20 14.36
C LEU A 229 1.03 -12.81 13.01
N PHE A 230 1.57 -11.99 12.09
CA PHE A 230 1.96 -12.39 10.74
C PHE A 230 3.34 -13.07 10.75
N VAL A 231 3.39 -14.20 11.41
CA VAL A 231 4.59 -15.05 11.58
C VAL A 231 4.34 -16.45 11.06
N ASN A 232 5.42 -17.19 10.73
CA ASN A 232 5.29 -18.57 10.30
C ASN A 232 4.82 -19.47 11.45
N PRO A 233 3.98 -20.48 11.17
CA PRO A 233 3.52 -20.92 9.84
C PRO A 233 2.34 -20.11 9.30
N TYR A 234 1.63 -19.36 10.13
CA TYR A 234 0.35 -18.68 9.78
C TYR A 234 0.48 -17.72 8.60
N LYS A 235 1.63 -17.02 8.51
CA LYS A 235 1.91 -16.09 7.41
C LYS A 235 1.92 -16.81 6.06
N THR A 236 2.71 -17.86 5.93
CA THR A 236 2.82 -18.65 4.69
C THR A 236 1.48 -19.25 4.29
N SER A 237 0.78 -19.88 5.27
CA SER A 237 -0.56 -20.42 5.02
C SER A 237 -1.55 -19.36 4.56
N ALA A 238 -1.56 -18.17 5.18
CA ALA A 238 -2.47 -17.10 4.83
C ALA A 238 -2.20 -16.56 3.41
N ILE A 239 -0.93 -16.35 3.05
CA ILE A 239 -0.53 -15.90 1.70
C ILE A 239 -0.94 -16.94 0.65
N ARG A 240 -0.55 -18.20 0.84
CA ARG A 240 -0.87 -19.28 -0.12
C ARG A 240 -2.37 -19.47 -0.27
N LEU A 241 -3.13 -19.42 0.83
CA LEU A 241 -4.59 -19.50 0.80
C LEU A 241 -5.22 -18.31 0.05
N ALA A 242 -4.74 -17.08 0.30
CA ALA A 242 -5.23 -15.89 -0.40
C ALA A 242 -4.94 -15.96 -1.91
N LEU A 243 -3.71 -16.31 -2.28
CA LEU A 243 -3.30 -16.44 -3.69
C LEU A 243 -4.02 -17.59 -4.41
N SER A 244 -4.44 -18.63 -3.70
CA SER A 244 -5.24 -19.70 -4.30
C SER A 244 -6.66 -19.28 -4.71
N GLN A 245 -7.12 -18.07 -4.26
CA GLN A 245 -8.46 -17.58 -4.53
C GLN A 245 -8.50 -16.70 -5.78
N SER A 246 -8.84 -17.24 -6.93
CA SER A 246 -8.93 -16.51 -8.21
C SER A 246 -9.89 -15.30 -8.15
N TRP A 247 -10.95 -15.40 -7.37
CA TRP A 247 -11.91 -14.30 -7.20
C TRP A 247 -11.27 -13.08 -6.52
N LEU A 248 -10.35 -13.30 -5.55
CA LEU A 248 -9.65 -12.23 -4.86
C LEU A 248 -8.71 -11.47 -5.81
N VAL A 249 -8.00 -12.19 -6.67
CA VAL A 249 -7.13 -11.58 -7.70
C VAL A 249 -7.96 -10.75 -8.67
N LYS A 250 -9.11 -11.26 -9.12
CA LYS A 250 -10.02 -10.52 -10.00
C LYS A 250 -10.59 -9.27 -9.35
N ASP A 251 -11.07 -9.38 -8.12
CA ASP A 251 -11.66 -8.27 -7.38
C ASP A 251 -10.63 -7.15 -7.17
N LEU A 252 -9.40 -7.52 -6.78
CA LEU A 252 -8.31 -6.57 -6.64
C LEU A 252 -7.98 -5.88 -7.98
N TYR A 253 -7.83 -6.64 -9.06
CA TYR A 253 -7.60 -6.11 -10.40
C TYR A 253 -8.72 -5.15 -10.83
N ASP A 254 -9.99 -5.56 -10.72
CA ASP A 254 -11.14 -4.77 -11.14
C ASP A 254 -11.26 -3.47 -10.33
N SER A 255 -10.92 -3.53 -9.02
CA SER A 255 -10.92 -2.35 -8.15
C SER A 255 -9.89 -1.31 -8.57
N GLN A 256 -8.72 -1.76 -9.05
CA GLN A 256 -7.62 -0.89 -9.44
C GLN A 256 -7.68 -0.47 -10.92
N CYS A 257 -8.19 -1.31 -11.79
CA CYS A 257 -8.23 -1.06 -13.23
C CYS A 257 -9.50 -0.33 -13.69
N GLY A 258 -10.64 -0.71 -13.14
CA GLY A 258 -11.95 -0.11 -13.45
C GLY A 258 -12.64 -0.72 -14.68
N PRO A 259 -13.80 -0.17 -15.06
CA PRO A 259 -14.69 -0.79 -16.05
C PRO A 259 -14.19 -0.75 -17.49
N THR A 260 -13.17 0.06 -17.79
CA THR A 260 -12.58 0.17 -19.13
C THR A 260 -11.52 -0.88 -19.41
N CYS A 261 -11.12 -1.62 -18.39
CA CYS A 261 -10.11 -2.66 -18.53
C CYS A 261 -10.70 -3.99 -19.00
N PRO A 262 -9.91 -4.82 -19.71
CA PRO A 262 -10.35 -6.16 -20.08
C PRO A 262 -10.54 -7.01 -18.82
N ALA A 263 -11.63 -7.79 -18.78
CA ALA A 263 -11.84 -8.74 -17.69
C ALA A 263 -10.80 -9.85 -17.75
N LEU A 264 -10.27 -10.27 -16.59
CA LEU A 264 -9.30 -11.38 -16.52
C LEU A 264 -9.99 -12.72 -16.75
N ASP A 265 -9.52 -13.49 -17.74
CA ASP A 265 -9.81 -14.90 -17.85
C ASP A 265 -8.94 -15.75 -16.88
N ALA A 266 -9.08 -17.06 -16.89
CA ALA A 266 -8.35 -17.95 -15.98
C ALA A 266 -6.82 -17.87 -16.17
N ASN A 267 -6.35 -17.81 -17.42
CA ASN A 267 -4.92 -17.74 -17.73
C ASN A 267 -4.35 -16.38 -17.32
N GLN A 268 -5.10 -15.31 -17.50
CA GLN A 268 -4.70 -13.97 -17.10
C GLN A 268 -4.64 -13.82 -15.58
N VAL A 269 -5.54 -14.49 -14.82
CA VAL A 269 -5.42 -14.58 -13.36
C VAL A 269 -4.08 -15.21 -12.96
N ASP A 270 -3.66 -16.27 -13.64
CA ASP A 270 -2.39 -16.93 -13.36
C ASP A 270 -1.18 -16.04 -13.65
N VAL A 271 -1.23 -15.18 -14.68
CA VAL A 271 -0.19 -14.17 -14.96
C VAL A 271 -0.01 -13.21 -13.79
N TRP A 272 -1.09 -12.83 -13.09
CA TRP A 272 -1.02 -11.97 -11.91
C TRP A 272 -0.62 -12.73 -10.65
N ARG A 273 -1.01 -13.99 -10.52
CA ARG A 273 -0.85 -14.83 -9.33
C ARG A 273 0.53 -15.45 -9.20
N TRP A 274 1.00 -16.16 -10.24
CA TRP A 274 2.24 -16.94 -10.19
C TRP A 274 3.49 -16.14 -9.78
N PRO A 275 3.66 -14.88 -10.19
CA PRO A 275 4.76 -14.06 -9.71
C PRO A 275 4.76 -13.83 -8.21
N LEU A 276 3.56 -13.78 -7.58
CA LEU A 276 3.41 -13.60 -6.14
C LEU A 276 3.60 -14.92 -5.35
N GLU A 277 3.63 -16.04 -6.02
CA GLU A 277 3.94 -17.36 -5.43
C GLU A 277 5.46 -17.61 -5.40
N GLN A 278 6.28 -16.75 -6.00
CA GLN A 278 7.73 -16.91 -6.02
C GLN A 278 8.36 -16.68 -4.64
N PRO A 279 9.52 -17.32 -4.34
CA PRO A 279 10.11 -17.32 -2.99
C PRO A 279 10.43 -15.93 -2.41
N GLY A 280 10.61 -14.91 -3.24
CA GLY A 280 10.90 -13.55 -2.81
C GLY A 280 9.73 -12.81 -2.18
N PHE A 281 8.51 -13.15 -2.60
CA PHE A 281 7.29 -12.39 -2.27
C PHE A 281 7.00 -12.30 -0.76
N GLU A 282 7.12 -13.42 -0.04
CA GLU A 282 6.88 -13.42 1.41
C GLU A 282 7.88 -12.54 2.17
N ALA A 283 9.12 -12.48 1.70
CA ALA A 283 10.16 -11.65 2.31
C ALA A 283 9.88 -10.16 2.05
N GLU A 284 9.52 -9.80 0.82
CA GLU A 284 9.15 -8.42 0.46
C GLU A 284 7.88 -7.96 1.16
N LEU A 285 6.83 -8.78 1.18
CA LEU A 285 5.59 -8.48 1.89
C LEU A 285 5.84 -8.25 3.39
N THR A 286 6.67 -9.12 4.02
CA THR A 286 7.05 -8.97 5.42
C THR A 286 7.84 -7.68 5.66
N TYR A 287 8.75 -7.34 4.75
CA TYR A 287 9.50 -6.09 4.79
C TYR A 287 8.57 -4.88 4.68
N SER A 288 7.67 -4.88 3.70
CA SER A 288 6.72 -3.79 3.46
C SER A 288 5.72 -3.61 4.61
N MET A 289 5.28 -4.69 5.25
CA MET A 289 4.45 -4.60 6.45
C MET A 289 5.20 -3.97 7.64
N ARG A 290 6.51 -4.17 7.73
CA ARG A 290 7.32 -3.67 8.85
C ARG A 290 7.85 -2.25 8.63
N TYR A 291 8.25 -1.92 7.43
CA TYR A 291 8.95 -0.67 7.10
C TYR A 291 8.15 0.25 6.18
N GLY A 292 7.01 -0.21 5.67
CA GLY A 292 6.23 0.47 4.64
C GLY A 292 6.65 0.10 3.22
N ILE A 293 5.80 0.43 2.27
CA ILE A 293 6.09 0.34 0.84
C ILE A 293 7.14 1.41 0.48
N THR A 294 7.89 1.20 -0.59
CA THR A 294 8.93 2.12 -1.04
C THR A 294 8.41 3.54 -1.22
N ALA A 295 9.14 4.49 -0.67
CA ALA A 295 8.77 5.90 -0.67
C ALA A 295 10.02 6.79 -0.57
N MET A 296 9.84 8.07 -0.89
CA MET A 296 10.89 9.09 -0.82
C MET A 296 10.68 10.01 0.38
N THR A 297 11.77 10.36 1.03
CA THR A 297 11.80 11.40 2.07
C THR A 297 11.73 12.80 1.46
N PRO A 298 11.36 13.84 2.23
CA PRO A 298 11.39 15.23 1.76
C PRO A 298 12.77 15.66 1.20
N ALA A 299 13.86 15.18 1.79
CA ALA A 299 15.22 15.45 1.31
C ALA A 299 15.50 14.79 -0.05
N GLN A 300 15.01 13.57 -0.28
CA GLN A 300 15.13 12.87 -1.55
C GLN A 300 14.29 13.55 -2.65
N PHE A 301 13.08 14.01 -2.34
CA PHE A 301 12.30 14.82 -3.28
C PHE A 301 13.04 16.12 -3.68
N ALA A 302 13.65 16.79 -2.70
CA ALA A 302 14.45 18.00 -2.98
C ALA A 302 15.68 17.66 -3.83
N ALA A 303 16.34 16.53 -3.58
CA ALA A 303 17.46 16.05 -4.39
C ALA A 303 17.03 15.77 -5.84
N LEU A 304 15.93 15.02 -6.04
CA LEU A 304 15.39 14.74 -7.38
C LEU A 304 15.01 16.03 -8.11
N ARG A 305 14.35 16.97 -7.42
CA ARG A 305 14.01 18.27 -7.97
C ARG A 305 15.23 19.05 -8.44
N GLY A 306 16.35 18.92 -7.74
CA GLY A 306 17.62 19.57 -8.05
C GLY A 306 18.41 18.95 -9.19
N THR A 307 18.01 17.80 -9.74
CA THR A 307 18.65 17.19 -10.91
C THR A 307 18.13 17.84 -12.21
N ASP A 308 18.96 17.86 -13.26
CA ASP A 308 18.56 18.29 -14.61
C ASP A 308 17.78 17.20 -15.36
N VAL A 309 17.59 16.02 -14.77
CA VAL A 309 16.83 14.91 -15.38
C VAL A 309 15.40 15.38 -15.67
N PRO A 310 14.91 15.28 -16.92
CA PRO A 310 13.54 15.62 -17.28
C PRO A 310 12.53 14.78 -16.49
N LYS A 311 11.45 15.40 -16.04
CA LYS A 311 10.45 14.78 -15.17
C LYS A 311 9.04 14.95 -15.71
N ARG A 312 8.20 13.92 -15.52
CA ARG A 312 6.78 13.96 -15.85
C ARG A 312 5.97 13.21 -14.81
N VAL A 313 4.73 13.64 -14.63
CA VAL A 313 3.72 12.98 -13.78
C VAL A 313 2.53 12.65 -14.67
N VAL A 314 2.06 11.41 -14.62
CA VAL A 314 0.89 10.90 -15.35
C VAL A 314 -0.01 10.22 -14.37
N PHE A 315 -1.31 10.57 -14.36
CA PHE A 315 -2.27 10.01 -13.41
C PHE A 315 -3.61 9.67 -14.05
N GLY A 316 -4.25 8.63 -13.53
CA GLY A 316 -5.62 8.28 -13.85
C GLY A 316 -6.62 9.29 -13.26
N VAL A 317 -7.60 9.71 -14.06
CA VAL A 317 -8.61 10.68 -13.61
C VAL A 317 -9.50 10.13 -12.49
N ASP A 318 -9.65 8.82 -12.41
CA ASP A 318 -10.52 8.11 -11.44
C ASP A 318 -9.69 7.24 -10.47
N ASP A 319 -8.41 7.57 -10.25
CA ASP A 319 -7.54 6.80 -9.36
C ASP A 319 -8.11 6.76 -7.93
N PRO A 320 -8.42 5.56 -7.39
CA PRO A 320 -9.00 5.43 -6.06
C PRO A 320 -7.99 5.62 -4.92
N GLN A 321 -6.70 5.59 -5.23
CA GLN A 321 -5.62 5.69 -4.24
C GLN A 321 -5.09 7.11 -4.11
N MET A 322 -5.17 7.91 -5.19
CA MET A 322 -4.58 9.23 -5.27
C MET A 322 -5.54 10.25 -5.88
N SER A 323 -5.62 11.41 -5.26
CA SER A 323 -6.42 12.52 -5.77
C SER A 323 -5.65 13.37 -6.79
N HIS A 324 -6.37 14.19 -7.56
CA HIS A 324 -5.76 15.19 -8.42
C HIS A 324 -4.85 16.16 -7.63
N ALA A 325 -5.21 16.47 -6.39
CA ALA A 325 -4.38 17.31 -5.51
C ALA A 325 -3.03 16.65 -5.17
N ASP A 326 -3.01 15.32 -5.01
CA ASP A 326 -1.77 14.55 -4.79
C ASP A 326 -0.89 14.55 -6.03
N ALA A 327 -1.49 14.38 -7.23
CA ALA A 327 -0.79 14.47 -8.50
C ALA A 327 -0.13 15.85 -8.71
N ASP A 328 -0.89 16.93 -8.47
CA ASP A 328 -0.39 18.30 -8.54
C ASP A 328 0.72 18.58 -7.50
N ALA A 329 0.54 18.07 -6.27
CA ALA A 329 1.55 18.18 -5.23
C ALA A 329 2.83 17.42 -5.61
N THR A 330 2.70 16.26 -6.22
CA THR A 330 3.82 15.44 -6.69
C THR A 330 4.61 16.16 -7.78
N ALA A 331 3.94 16.72 -8.81
CA ALA A 331 4.59 17.48 -9.85
C ALA A 331 5.38 18.67 -9.28
N ARG A 332 4.78 19.44 -8.37
CA ARG A 332 5.48 20.54 -7.68
C ARG A 332 6.67 20.04 -6.86
N ARG A 333 6.52 18.92 -6.17
CA ARG A 333 7.52 18.33 -5.28
C ARG A 333 8.77 17.89 -6.01
N ILE A 334 8.61 17.27 -7.18
CA ILE A 334 9.74 16.82 -8.00
C ILE A 334 10.23 17.86 -9.04
N GLY A 335 9.53 18.99 -9.19
CA GLY A 335 9.86 20.01 -10.19
C GLY A 335 9.45 19.64 -11.62
N ALA A 336 8.41 18.82 -11.77
CA ALA A 336 7.83 18.48 -13.07
C ALA A 336 6.82 19.56 -13.54
N PRO A 337 6.53 19.63 -14.85
CA PRO A 337 5.36 20.34 -15.35
C PRO A 337 4.05 19.81 -14.75
N PRO A 338 2.92 20.53 -14.92
CA PRO A 338 1.63 20.03 -14.47
C PRO A 338 1.37 18.59 -14.92
N PRO A 339 0.67 17.77 -14.09
CA PRO A 339 0.39 16.38 -14.42
C PRO A 339 -0.38 16.22 -15.73
N VAL A 340 -0.16 15.10 -16.40
CA VAL A 340 -0.99 14.65 -17.51
C VAL A 340 -2.02 13.69 -16.94
N TYR A 341 -3.30 14.00 -17.10
CA TYR A 341 -4.40 13.12 -16.68
C TYR A 341 -4.85 12.25 -17.85
N VAL A 342 -4.99 10.95 -17.60
CA VAL A 342 -5.43 9.96 -18.59
C VAL A 342 -6.67 9.22 -18.09
N PRO A 343 -7.52 8.67 -18.96
CA PRO A 343 -8.67 7.86 -18.52
C PRO A 343 -8.21 6.63 -17.75
N GLY A 344 -8.96 6.26 -16.70
CA GLY A 344 -8.72 5.05 -15.92
C GLY A 344 -8.51 5.32 -14.44
N ARG A 345 -8.41 4.22 -13.71
CA ARG A 345 -8.08 4.20 -12.28
C ARG A 345 -6.56 4.09 -12.09
N HIS A 346 -6.15 3.30 -11.11
CA HIS A 346 -4.73 3.15 -10.73
C HIS A 346 -3.86 2.36 -11.74
N LEU A 347 -4.46 1.54 -12.61
CA LEU A 347 -3.74 0.77 -13.63
C LEU A 347 -3.91 1.42 -15.02
N THR A 348 -3.49 2.68 -15.17
CA THR A 348 -3.66 3.42 -16.43
C THR A 348 -2.88 2.84 -17.59
N MET A 349 -1.78 2.12 -17.33
CA MET A 349 -1.02 1.41 -18.35
C MET A 349 -1.83 0.29 -19.04
N ILE A 350 -2.92 -0.15 -18.41
CA ILE A 350 -3.87 -1.13 -18.96
C ILE A 350 -5.12 -0.42 -19.50
N ALA A 351 -5.67 0.53 -18.74
CA ALA A 351 -6.90 1.24 -19.09
C ALA A 351 -6.75 2.20 -20.28
N ALA A 352 -5.60 2.86 -20.39
CA ALA A 352 -5.33 3.91 -21.36
C ALA A 352 -3.91 3.84 -21.96
N PRO A 353 -3.44 2.69 -22.49
CA PRO A 353 -2.05 2.49 -22.88
C PRO A 353 -1.59 3.47 -23.97
N HIS A 354 -2.46 3.90 -24.87
CA HIS A 354 -2.13 4.86 -25.92
C HIS A 354 -1.88 6.27 -25.37
N GLN A 355 -2.68 6.73 -24.41
CA GLN A 355 -2.55 8.05 -23.80
C GLN A 355 -1.31 8.09 -22.87
N VAL A 356 -1.06 7.01 -22.14
CA VAL A 356 0.15 6.85 -21.33
C VAL A 356 1.40 6.85 -22.23
N ALA A 357 1.38 6.08 -23.32
CA ALA A 357 2.48 6.06 -24.29
C ALA A 357 2.77 7.44 -24.89
N ALA A 358 1.73 8.20 -25.28
CA ALA A 358 1.87 9.55 -25.79
C ALA A 358 2.48 10.51 -24.76
N ALA A 359 2.12 10.38 -23.49
CA ALA A 359 2.70 11.18 -22.41
C ALA A 359 4.18 10.86 -22.18
N ILE A 360 4.60 9.60 -22.32
CA ILE A 360 6.00 9.17 -22.21
C ILE A 360 6.80 9.64 -23.43
N ASP A 361 6.27 9.44 -24.66
CA ASP A 361 6.91 9.87 -25.92
C ASP A 361 7.18 11.38 -25.95
N ALA A 362 6.26 12.19 -25.42
CA ALA A 362 6.43 13.64 -25.31
C ALA A 362 7.58 14.06 -24.36
N LEU A 363 8.11 13.18 -23.51
CA LEU A 363 9.32 13.40 -22.73
C LEU A 363 10.57 13.03 -23.53
N ALA A 364 10.50 11.97 -24.35
CA ALA A 364 11.59 11.49 -25.19
C ALA A 364 11.95 12.45 -26.33
N SER A 365 11.00 13.29 -26.73
CA SER A 365 11.12 14.20 -27.88
C SER A 365 11.76 15.55 -27.52
N ARG A 366 12.28 15.74 -26.31
CA ARG A 366 12.95 16.95 -25.84
C ARG A 366 14.46 16.80 -25.89
#